data_0b1a41cea5e8f4fb94c8581782aa870d
#
_entry.id   0b1a41cea5e8f4fb94c8581782aa870d
#
_cell.length_a   1.000
_cell.length_b   1.000
_cell.length_c   1.000
_cell.angle_alpha   90.00
_cell.angle_beta   90.00
_cell.angle_gamma   90.00
#
_symmetry.space_group_name_H-M   'P 1'
#
loop_
_entity.id
_entity.type
_entity.pdbx_description
1 polymer ?
#
loop_
_entity_poly.entity_id
_entity_poly.type
_entity_poly.pdbx_seq_one_letter_code
_entity_poly.pdbx_strand_id
1 'polypeptide(L)'
;MIATESALERAVQNLYSNQGTMKAIEDMRRDLDSGQYGAAIHIGEEMQLAADEGDENAAPTIRLVNSIIHRAYTENASDIHLEPTREKLQIRMRIDGVLRNIITVPRELQMSVISRIKIMAQMDIAQKNIPQDGRINMTVQQETLDLRVSTL
;
A
#
# COMPACT_ATOMS: atom_id res chain seq x y z
N MET A 1 15.25 29.82 -10.09
CA MET A 1 15.80 28.48 -9.87
C MET A 1 15.30 27.56 -10.96
N ILE A 2 16.17 27.08 -11.82
CA ILE A 2 15.79 26.19 -12.93
C ILE A 2 15.77 24.76 -12.37
N ALA A 3 14.57 24.14 -12.30
CA ALA A 3 14.46 22.75 -11.95
C ALA A 3 15.12 21.88 -13.04
N THR A 4 15.96 20.92 -12.66
CA THR A 4 16.52 19.96 -13.60
C THR A 4 15.42 19.02 -14.11
N GLU A 5 15.55 18.53 -15.34
CA GLU A 5 14.58 17.62 -15.96
C GLU A 5 14.25 16.40 -15.06
N SER A 6 15.25 15.85 -14.38
CA SER A 6 15.06 14.76 -13.40
C SER A 6 14.26 15.18 -12.17
N ALA A 7 14.34 16.44 -11.71
CA ALA A 7 13.54 16.94 -10.59
C ALA A 7 12.08 17.16 -11.01
N LEU A 8 11.83 17.59 -12.25
CA LEU A 8 10.49 17.69 -12.83
C LEU A 8 9.84 16.32 -13.01
N GLU A 9 10.55 15.33 -13.53
CA GLU A 9 10.06 13.95 -13.66
C GLU A 9 9.70 13.36 -12.30
N ARG A 10 10.53 13.55 -11.28
CA ARG A 10 10.23 13.12 -9.91
C ARG A 10 9.01 13.83 -9.32
N ALA A 11 8.87 15.14 -9.57
CA ALA A 11 7.71 15.91 -9.11
C ALA A 11 6.42 15.44 -9.80
N VAL A 12 6.47 15.16 -11.09
CA VAL A 12 5.33 14.62 -11.87
C VAL A 12 4.98 13.22 -11.38
N GLN A 13 5.94 12.33 -11.20
CA GLN A 13 5.71 10.98 -10.67
C GLN A 13 5.12 11.03 -9.25
N ASN A 14 5.61 11.91 -8.39
CA ASN A 14 5.06 12.10 -7.04
C ASN A 14 3.60 12.60 -7.05
N LEU A 15 3.26 13.50 -7.96
CA LEU A 15 1.89 13.98 -8.14
C LEU A 15 0.96 12.85 -8.62
N TYR A 16 1.37 12.06 -9.61
CA TYR A 16 0.60 10.92 -10.10
C TYR A 16 0.43 9.83 -9.03
N SER A 17 1.49 9.51 -8.30
CA SER A 17 1.45 8.56 -7.18
C SER A 17 0.48 9.01 -6.08
N ASN A 18 0.49 10.28 -5.70
CA ASN A 18 -0.44 10.83 -4.72
C ASN A 18 -1.90 10.79 -5.20
N GLN A 19 -2.16 11.14 -6.45
CA GLN A 19 -3.52 11.11 -7.02
C GLN A 19 -4.05 9.67 -7.09
N GLY A 20 -3.25 8.71 -7.51
CA GLY A 20 -3.63 7.29 -7.54
C GLY A 20 -3.96 6.75 -6.16
N THR A 21 -3.16 7.10 -5.16
CA THR A 21 -3.36 6.67 -3.77
C THR A 21 -4.62 7.28 -3.17
N MET A 22 -4.85 8.57 -3.37
CA MET A 22 -6.05 9.26 -2.89
C MET A 22 -7.31 8.73 -3.56
N LYS A 23 -7.27 8.49 -4.86
CA LYS A 23 -8.38 7.88 -5.61
C LYS A 23 -8.68 6.47 -5.10
N ALA A 24 -7.66 5.65 -4.84
CA ALA A 24 -7.86 4.32 -4.28
C ALA A 24 -8.54 4.36 -2.91
N ILE A 25 -8.16 5.28 -2.03
CA ILE A 25 -8.83 5.47 -0.73
C ILE A 25 -10.29 5.90 -0.90
N GLU A 26 -10.58 6.79 -1.84
CA GLU A 26 -11.93 7.25 -2.12
C GLU A 26 -12.81 6.14 -2.69
N ASP A 27 -12.26 5.33 -3.60
CA ASP A 27 -12.95 4.15 -4.16
C ASP A 27 -13.22 3.11 -3.07
N MET A 28 -12.25 2.82 -2.19
CA MET A 28 -12.44 1.94 -1.04
C MET A 28 -13.55 2.43 -0.11
N ARG A 29 -13.63 3.73 0.10
CA ARG A 29 -14.66 4.34 0.94
C ARG A 29 -16.06 4.22 0.32
N ARG A 30 -16.13 4.39 -1.00
CA ARG A 30 -17.37 4.21 -1.76
C ARG A 30 -17.87 2.76 -1.70
N ASP A 31 -16.96 1.79 -1.80
CA ASP A 31 -17.30 0.36 -1.73
C ASP A 31 -17.81 -0.02 -0.33
N LEU A 32 -17.28 0.59 0.73
CA LEU A 32 -17.80 0.44 2.09
C LEU A 32 -19.25 0.93 2.21
N ASP A 33 -19.53 2.12 1.70
CA ASP A 33 -20.86 2.72 1.76
C ASP A 33 -21.89 1.94 0.93
N SER A 34 -21.44 1.26 -0.15
CA SER A 34 -22.30 0.40 -0.98
C SER A 34 -22.55 -1.00 -0.42
N GLY A 35 -21.93 -1.37 0.70
CA GLY A 35 -22.07 -2.68 1.33
C GLY A 35 -21.37 -3.83 0.61
N GLN A 36 -20.61 -3.56 -0.45
CA GLN A 36 -19.87 -4.59 -1.21
C GLN A 36 -18.62 -5.12 -0.50
N TYR A 37 -18.18 -4.44 0.54
CA TYR A 37 -16.94 -4.81 1.25
C TYR A 37 -17.01 -6.15 1.99
N GLY A 38 -18.21 -6.59 2.38
CA GLY A 38 -18.40 -7.88 3.04
C GLY A 38 -18.17 -9.11 2.16
N ALA A 39 -18.32 -8.95 0.84
CA ALA A 39 -18.09 -10.02 -0.12
C ALA A 39 -16.61 -10.16 -0.54
N ALA A 40 -15.84 -9.09 -0.40
CA ALA A 40 -14.43 -9.06 -0.84
C ALA A 40 -13.47 -9.87 0.06
N ILE A 41 -13.88 -10.21 1.28
CA ILE A 41 -13.06 -11.00 2.22
C ILE A 41 -13.00 -12.49 1.80
N HIS A 42 -13.95 -12.97 1.02
CA HIS A 42 -13.99 -14.37 0.56
C HIS A 42 -13.26 -14.65 -0.76
N ILE A 43 -12.75 -13.63 -1.44
CA ILE A 43 -12.08 -13.78 -2.75
C ILE A 43 -10.55 -13.85 -2.61
N GLY A 44 -10.06 -14.36 -1.49
CA GLY A 44 -8.62 -14.36 -1.17
C GLY A 44 -7.73 -15.21 -2.08
N GLU A 45 -8.27 -16.17 -2.82
CA GLU A 45 -7.46 -17.10 -3.62
C GLU A 45 -7.36 -16.71 -5.10
N GLU A 46 -8.36 -16.07 -5.67
CA GLU A 46 -8.33 -15.63 -7.08
C GLU A 46 -7.61 -14.28 -7.29
N MET A 47 -7.41 -13.51 -6.22
CA MET A 47 -6.78 -12.18 -6.29
C MET A 47 -5.24 -12.19 -6.29
N GLN A 48 -4.60 -13.35 -6.13
CA GLN A 48 -3.13 -13.45 -6.20
C GLN A 48 -2.57 -13.23 -7.61
N LEU A 49 -3.40 -13.38 -8.64
CA LEU A 49 -2.97 -13.29 -10.04
C LEU A 49 -3.11 -11.90 -10.67
N ALA A 50 -3.79 -10.96 -10.02
CA ALA A 50 -4.01 -9.62 -10.56
C ALA A 50 -3.06 -8.58 -9.94
N ALA A 51 -1.83 -8.96 -9.63
CA ALA A 51 -0.82 -8.06 -9.07
C ALA A 51 -0.01 -7.36 -10.17
N ASP A 52 -0.62 -7.10 -11.33
CA ASP A 52 0.06 -6.31 -12.35
C ASP A 52 -0.03 -4.83 -12.02
N GLU A 53 1.12 -4.19 -11.95
CA GLU A 53 1.25 -2.76 -11.70
C GLU A 53 0.51 -1.99 -12.82
N GLY A 54 -0.60 -1.36 -12.46
CA GLY A 54 -1.36 -0.52 -13.37
C GLY A 54 -2.71 -1.05 -13.84
N ASP A 55 -3.18 -2.18 -13.33
CA ASP A 55 -4.55 -2.61 -13.62
C ASP A 55 -5.55 -1.68 -12.90
N GLU A 56 -6.16 -0.78 -13.65
CA GLU A 56 -7.22 0.12 -13.15
C GLU A 56 -8.45 -0.65 -12.67
N ASN A 57 -8.60 -1.92 -13.04
CA ASN A 57 -9.68 -2.79 -12.62
C ASN A 57 -9.38 -3.56 -11.33
N ALA A 58 -8.16 -3.50 -10.83
CA ALA A 58 -7.82 -4.12 -9.55
C ALA A 58 -8.63 -3.51 -8.39
N ALA A 59 -8.95 -4.33 -7.39
CA ALA A 59 -9.67 -3.85 -6.21
C ALA A 59 -8.95 -2.66 -5.57
N PRO A 60 -9.69 -1.66 -5.06
CA PRO A 60 -9.11 -0.42 -4.51
C PRO A 60 -8.03 -0.66 -3.45
N THR A 61 -8.20 -1.69 -2.61
CA THR A 61 -7.19 -2.06 -1.59
C THR A 61 -5.88 -2.50 -2.21
N ILE A 62 -5.94 -3.27 -3.31
CA ILE A 62 -4.76 -3.74 -4.03
C ILE A 62 -4.01 -2.54 -4.63
N ARG A 63 -4.75 -1.65 -5.30
CA ARG A 63 -4.18 -0.43 -5.90
C ARG A 63 -3.52 0.45 -4.84
N LEU A 64 -4.16 0.59 -3.67
CA LEU A 64 -3.61 1.38 -2.56
C LEU A 64 -2.29 0.80 -2.06
N VAL A 65 -2.24 -0.50 -1.76
CA VAL A 65 -1.01 -1.14 -1.26
C VAL A 65 0.10 -1.09 -2.31
N ASN A 66 -0.21 -1.37 -3.57
CA ASN A 66 0.77 -1.29 -4.66
C ASN A 66 1.30 0.15 -4.82
N SER A 67 0.43 1.16 -4.74
CA SER A 67 0.86 2.56 -4.84
C SER A 67 1.76 3.00 -3.69
N ILE A 68 1.53 2.48 -2.47
CA ILE A 68 2.39 2.73 -1.31
C ILE A 68 3.78 2.14 -1.56
N ILE A 69 3.86 0.89 -2.01
CA ILE A 69 5.13 0.22 -2.27
C ILE A 69 5.86 0.89 -3.44
N HIS A 70 5.15 1.19 -4.53
CA HIS A 70 5.72 1.91 -5.66
C HIS A 70 6.30 3.27 -5.26
N ARG A 71 5.58 4.01 -4.42
CA ARG A 71 6.05 5.28 -3.90
C ARG A 71 7.31 5.11 -3.04
N ALA A 72 7.33 4.10 -2.16
CA ALA A 72 8.51 3.81 -1.35
C ALA A 72 9.74 3.51 -2.22
N TYR A 73 9.56 2.74 -3.29
CA TYR A 73 10.60 2.46 -4.25
C TYR A 73 11.10 3.74 -4.95
N THR A 74 10.18 4.56 -5.48
CA THR A 74 10.52 5.79 -6.20
C THR A 74 11.24 6.83 -5.33
N GLU A 75 10.85 6.92 -4.05
CA GLU A 75 11.47 7.83 -3.09
C GLU A 75 12.72 7.23 -2.38
N ASN A 76 13.15 6.03 -2.77
CA ASN A 76 14.25 5.28 -2.14
C ASN A 76 14.06 5.14 -0.62
N ALA A 77 12.86 4.85 -0.18
CA ALA A 77 12.58 4.60 1.22
C ALA A 77 13.24 3.29 1.68
N SER A 78 13.85 3.30 2.85
CA SER A 78 14.42 2.10 3.47
C SER A 78 13.37 1.27 4.20
N ASP A 79 12.34 1.91 4.73
CA ASP A 79 11.30 1.28 5.54
C ASP A 79 9.92 1.92 5.29
N ILE A 80 8.89 1.10 5.40
CA ILE A 80 7.49 1.54 5.44
C ILE A 80 6.91 1.13 6.79
N HIS A 81 6.38 2.09 7.51
CA HIS A 81 5.72 1.88 8.80
C HIS A 81 4.21 2.09 8.67
N LEU A 82 3.45 1.08 9.00
CA LEU A 82 2.00 1.14 9.09
C LEU A 82 1.62 1.14 10.57
N GLU A 83 1.18 2.26 11.07
CA GLU A 83 0.89 2.48 12.48
C GLU A 83 -0.62 2.68 12.70
N PRO A 84 -1.32 1.63 13.17
CA PRO A 84 -2.71 1.75 13.51
C PRO A 84 -2.87 2.59 14.79
N THR A 85 -3.73 3.58 14.71
CA THR A 85 -4.18 4.38 15.85
C THR A 85 -5.66 4.16 16.10
N ARG A 86 -6.23 4.81 17.11
CA ARG A 86 -7.67 4.70 17.41
C ARG A 86 -8.57 5.25 16.31
N GLU A 87 -8.09 6.22 15.55
CA GLU A 87 -8.89 6.96 14.56
C GLU A 87 -8.49 6.65 13.11
N LYS A 88 -7.24 6.21 12.90
CA LYS A 88 -6.66 6.12 11.55
C LYS A 88 -5.50 5.15 11.50
N LEU A 89 -5.19 4.66 10.29
CA LEU A 89 -3.92 4.01 9.99
C LEU A 89 -2.96 5.06 9.42
N GLN A 90 -1.88 5.32 10.12
CA GLN A 90 -0.85 6.26 9.67
C GLN A 90 0.25 5.50 8.94
N ILE A 91 0.58 5.92 7.73
CA ILE A 91 1.63 5.33 6.93
C ILE A 91 2.79 6.33 6.87
N ARG A 92 3.93 5.88 7.34
CA ARG A 92 5.18 6.66 7.34
C ARG A 92 6.25 5.91 6.56
N MET A 93 7.15 6.64 5.95
CA MET A 93 8.32 6.08 5.26
C MET A 93 9.59 6.69 5.82
N ARG A 94 10.63 5.87 5.93
CA ARG A 94 11.96 6.35 6.24
C ARG A 94 12.68 6.66 4.94
N ILE A 95 12.97 7.93 4.71
CA ILE A 95 13.65 8.44 3.52
C ILE A 95 14.87 9.21 3.99
N ASP A 96 16.04 8.81 3.54
CA ASP A 96 17.33 9.40 3.98
C ASP A 96 17.48 9.43 5.52
N GLY A 97 17.06 8.35 6.18
CA GLY A 97 17.12 8.21 7.63
C GLY A 97 16.02 8.94 8.41
N VAL A 98 15.18 9.72 7.77
CA VAL A 98 14.12 10.51 8.41
C VAL A 98 12.75 9.89 8.17
N LEU A 99 11.98 9.66 9.22
CA LEU A 99 10.59 9.22 9.14
C LEU A 99 9.69 10.38 8.72
N ARG A 100 8.98 10.20 7.60
CA ARG A 100 8.04 11.17 7.06
C ARG A 100 6.64 10.58 7.00
N ASN A 101 5.65 11.39 7.36
CA ASN A 101 4.25 11.03 7.15
C ASN A 101 3.93 11.09 5.66
N ILE A 102 3.43 9.99 5.12
CA ILE A 102 3.14 9.87 3.69
C ILE A 102 1.66 9.98 3.43
N ILE A 103 0.87 9.17 4.13
CA ILE A 103 -0.58 9.12 3.94
C ILE A 103 -1.26 8.65 5.21
N THR A 104 -2.51 9.03 5.34
CA THR A 104 -3.40 8.59 6.41
C THR A 104 -4.59 7.86 5.81
N VAL A 105 -4.83 6.65 6.25
CA VAL A 105 -5.95 5.81 5.82
C VAL A 105 -7.01 5.81 6.92
N PRO A 106 -8.30 6.03 6.61
CA PRO A 106 -9.38 5.96 7.58
C PRO A 106 -9.41 4.61 8.31
N ARG A 107 -9.86 4.62 9.57
CA ARG A 107 -9.91 3.43 10.41
C ARG A 107 -10.72 2.28 9.78
N GLU A 108 -11.79 2.60 9.10
CA GLU A 108 -12.68 1.65 8.44
C GLU A 108 -11.96 0.79 7.40
N LEU A 109 -10.91 1.33 6.79
CA LEU A 109 -10.13 0.67 5.75
C LEU A 109 -8.86 -0.02 6.29
N GLN A 110 -8.54 0.20 7.56
CA GLN A 110 -7.30 -0.29 8.18
C GLN A 110 -7.17 -1.81 8.07
N MET A 111 -8.23 -2.55 8.40
CA MET A 111 -8.20 -4.02 8.38
C MET A 111 -7.98 -4.57 6.98
N SER A 112 -8.58 -3.95 5.96
CA SER A 112 -8.41 -4.36 4.56
C SER A 112 -6.97 -4.18 4.09
N VAL A 113 -6.35 -3.06 4.42
CA VAL A 113 -4.95 -2.77 4.06
C VAL A 113 -4.00 -3.75 4.75
N ILE A 114 -4.17 -3.97 6.06
CA ILE A 114 -3.33 -4.89 6.84
C ILE A 114 -3.50 -6.34 6.34
N SER A 115 -4.74 -6.78 6.10
CA SER A 115 -5.01 -8.11 5.57
C SER A 115 -4.38 -8.31 4.19
N ARG A 116 -4.46 -7.33 3.31
CA ARG A 116 -3.81 -7.41 1.99
C ARG A 116 -2.29 -7.59 2.11
N ILE A 117 -1.64 -6.81 2.97
CA ILE A 117 -0.19 -6.92 3.20
C ILE A 117 0.17 -8.30 3.78
N LYS A 118 -0.61 -8.81 4.74
CA LYS A 118 -0.42 -10.14 5.29
C LYS A 118 -0.55 -11.24 4.23
N ILE A 119 -1.54 -11.14 3.35
CA ILE A 119 -1.72 -12.08 2.22
C ILE A 119 -0.50 -12.04 1.30
N MET A 120 -0.05 -10.85 0.90
CA MET A 120 1.14 -10.69 0.05
C MET A 120 2.41 -11.25 0.71
N ALA A 121 2.52 -11.13 2.02
CA ALA A 121 3.65 -11.63 2.80
C ALA A 121 3.51 -13.11 3.22
N GLN A 122 2.44 -13.79 2.81
CA GLN A 122 2.11 -15.17 3.18
C GLN A 122 1.97 -15.38 4.69
N MET A 123 1.44 -14.38 5.37
CA MET A 123 1.15 -14.42 6.81
C MET A 123 -0.28 -14.89 7.08
N ASP A 124 -0.51 -15.41 8.27
CA ASP A 124 -1.85 -15.82 8.74
C ASP A 124 -2.70 -14.57 9.07
N ILE A 125 -3.77 -14.37 8.31
CA ILE A 125 -4.72 -13.26 8.52
C ILE A 125 -5.63 -13.47 9.72
N ALA A 126 -5.81 -14.70 10.18
CA ALA A 126 -6.64 -15.02 11.35
C ALA A 126 -5.95 -14.63 12.66
N GLN A 127 -4.63 -14.64 12.69
CA GLN A 127 -3.83 -14.25 13.85
C GLN A 127 -3.66 -12.73 13.91
N LYS A 128 -4.32 -12.11 14.90
CA LYS A 128 -4.31 -10.64 15.04
C LYS A 128 -3.32 -10.12 16.09
N ASN A 129 -3.02 -10.95 17.09
CA ASN A 129 -2.30 -10.54 18.30
C ASN A 129 -0.95 -11.25 18.48
N ILE A 130 -0.48 -11.95 17.46
CA ILE A 130 0.80 -12.67 17.48
C ILE A 130 1.73 -12.02 16.46
N PRO A 131 2.98 -11.71 16.85
CA PRO A 131 3.98 -11.26 15.89
C PRO A 131 4.20 -12.30 14.80
N GLN A 132 4.31 -11.84 13.56
CA GLN A 132 4.57 -12.68 12.40
C GLN A 132 5.61 -12.01 11.51
N ASP A 133 6.39 -12.82 10.83
CA ASP A 133 7.36 -12.38 9.83
C ASP A 133 7.04 -13.03 8.48
N GLY A 134 7.19 -12.28 7.41
CA GLY A 134 6.96 -12.75 6.07
C GLY A 134 7.79 -11.99 5.04
N ARG A 135 7.62 -12.36 3.78
CA ARG A 135 8.31 -11.72 2.66
C ARG A 135 7.35 -11.47 1.52
N ILE A 136 7.53 -10.33 0.85
CA ILE A 136 6.83 -10.00 -0.37
C ILE A 136 7.87 -9.89 -1.48
N ASN A 137 7.69 -10.69 -2.52
CA ASN A 137 8.44 -10.56 -3.77
C ASN A 137 7.52 -9.94 -4.81
N MET A 138 7.90 -8.80 -5.34
CA MET A 138 7.12 -8.14 -6.38
C MET A 138 8.06 -7.41 -7.36
N THR A 139 7.56 -7.14 -8.54
CA THR A 139 8.28 -6.38 -9.55
C THR A 139 7.75 -4.95 -9.59
N VAL A 140 8.63 -3.99 -9.50
CA VAL A 140 8.34 -2.56 -9.62
C VAL A 140 9.27 -1.97 -10.67
N GLN A 141 8.71 -1.35 -11.71
CA GLN A 141 9.50 -0.74 -12.81
C GLN A 141 10.57 -1.68 -13.39
N GLN A 142 10.23 -2.94 -13.62
CA GLN A 142 11.09 -4.01 -14.15
C GLN A 142 12.21 -4.48 -13.19
N GLU A 143 12.25 -3.99 -11.96
CA GLU A 143 13.14 -4.49 -10.92
C GLU A 143 12.39 -5.36 -9.91
N THR A 144 13.00 -6.46 -9.51
CA THR A 144 12.43 -7.35 -8.47
C THR A 144 12.78 -6.82 -7.09
N LEU A 145 11.75 -6.55 -6.29
CA LEU A 145 11.88 -6.15 -4.90
C LEU A 145 11.64 -7.34 -3.98
N ASP A 146 12.50 -7.50 -2.98
CA ASP A 146 12.32 -8.40 -1.85
C ASP A 146 12.07 -7.58 -0.59
N LEU A 147 10.83 -7.57 -0.11
CA LEU A 147 10.42 -6.83 1.06
C LEU A 147 10.29 -7.79 2.25
N ARG A 148 10.93 -7.46 3.35
CA ARG A 148 10.70 -8.14 4.62
C ARG A 148 9.59 -7.44 5.38
N VAL A 149 8.61 -8.22 5.84
CA VAL A 149 7.44 -7.71 6.54
C VAL A 149 7.40 -8.34 7.92
N SER A 150 7.23 -7.54 8.95
CA SER A 150 6.99 -8.02 10.31
C SER A 150 5.81 -7.30 10.94
N THR A 151 5.01 -8.05 11.69
CA THR A 151 3.93 -7.53 12.52
C THR A 151 4.34 -7.63 13.98
N LEU A 152 4.06 -6.57 14.72
CA LEU A 152 4.37 -6.46 16.15
C LEU A 152 3.10 -6.45 17.00
#